data_c106074c820070a59dba473f432880b7
#
_entry.id   c106074c820070a59dba473f432880b7
#
_cell.length_a   1.000
_cell.length_b   1.000
_cell.length_c   1.000
_cell.angle_alpha   90.00
_cell.angle_beta   90.00
_cell.angle_gamma   90.00
#
_symmetry.space_group_name_H-M   'P 1'
#
loop_
_entity.id
_entity.type
_entity.pdbx_description
1 polymer ?
#
loop_
_entity_poly.entity_id
_entity_poly.type
_entity_poly.pdbx_seq_one_letter_code
_entity_poly.pdbx_strand_id
1 'polypeptide(L)'
;MKISILSFLILLSLSFQSGCTFSEVSQKTKGAFENSASYLKNSGKKAYKSSKRVLGFEEDVSKTLKPMSVSKRKFDVLPDGTQVNIYVMTNANGMQVSLLDYGGTVKEIRVPDRNGEFANVSLGFSKINDYVEKSPYFGCITGRYANRIAGGKFSLDGEEYQLATNNGPNHLHGGVKGFDKHVWKTKISDIGTAVVFSRKSPDGEEGYPGNLDCKVTYTLTNDNELKVDYVASTDKATVINLTNHTYFNLAGEGNGDILGHELMLPGSRFVATDSTNIPNAISKVAGTP
;
A
#
# COMPACT_ATOMS: atom_id res chain seq x y z
N MET A 1 22.74 -1.89 -13.50
CA MET A 1 23.88 -1.25 -12.80
C MET A 1 23.31 -0.57 -11.55
N LYS A 2 23.53 -1.19 -10.38
CA LYS A 2 23.02 -0.67 -9.10
C LYS A 2 23.84 0.56 -8.73
N ILE A 3 23.24 1.75 -8.73
CA ILE A 3 23.87 2.95 -8.15
C ILE A 3 23.55 2.94 -6.67
N SER A 4 24.58 2.73 -5.88
CA SER A 4 24.50 2.60 -4.43
C SER A 4 24.23 3.97 -3.77
N ILE A 5 23.36 3.99 -2.77
CA ILE A 5 23.08 5.12 -1.86
C ILE A 5 24.35 5.68 -1.19
N LEU A 6 25.45 4.93 -1.21
CA LEU A 6 26.75 5.32 -0.64
C LEU A 6 27.39 6.52 -1.37
N SER A 7 27.10 6.73 -2.66
CA SER A 7 27.64 7.86 -3.43
C SER A 7 27.00 9.21 -3.05
N PHE A 8 25.80 9.19 -2.48
CA PHE A 8 25.10 10.42 -2.08
C PHE A 8 25.60 10.96 -0.74
N LEU A 9 25.97 10.06 0.18
CA LEU A 9 26.52 10.43 1.48
C LEU A 9 27.96 11.00 1.39
N ILE A 10 28.75 10.56 0.42
CA ILE A 10 30.12 11.07 0.23
C ILE A 10 30.12 12.48 -0.37
N LEU A 11 29.16 12.84 -1.21
CA LEU A 11 29.02 14.21 -1.73
C LEU A 11 28.57 15.21 -0.66
N LEU A 12 27.75 14.79 0.31
CA LEU A 12 27.34 15.66 1.43
C LEU A 12 28.48 15.91 2.43
N SER A 13 29.36 14.95 2.67
CA SER A 13 30.48 15.10 3.61
C SER A 13 31.59 16.01 3.09
N LEU A 14 31.79 16.07 1.77
CA LEU A 14 32.80 16.94 1.15
C LEU A 14 32.38 18.41 1.04
N SER A 15 31.07 18.72 1.05
CA SER A 15 30.58 20.10 0.97
C SER A 15 30.60 20.86 2.32
N PHE A 16 30.70 20.15 3.45
CA PHE A 16 30.83 20.79 4.76
C PHE A 16 32.24 21.31 5.09
N GLN A 17 33.26 20.88 4.35
CA GLN A 17 34.65 21.35 4.54
C GLN A 17 34.99 22.61 3.77
N SER A 18 34.14 23.11 2.87
CA SER A 18 34.45 24.22 1.96
C SER A 18 33.71 25.53 2.19
N GLY A 19 33.02 25.71 3.33
CA GLY A 19 32.40 26.99 3.73
C GLY A 19 31.25 27.50 2.85
N CYS A 20 30.64 26.67 2.01
CA CYS A 20 29.50 27.03 1.17
C CYS A 20 28.19 27.09 1.95
N THR A 21 27.33 28.07 1.63
CA THR A 21 26.01 28.21 2.26
C THR A 21 25.03 27.13 1.74
N PHE A 22 24.01 26.83 2.55
CA PHE A 22 22.96 25.83 2.19
C PHE A 22 22.24 26.14 0.86
N SER A 23 22.16 27.43 0.49
CA SER A 23 21.60 27.92 -0.77
C SER A 23 22.46 27.54 -1.99
N GLU A 24 23.78 27.63 -1.89
CA GLU A 24 24.71 27.30 -2.98
C GLU A 24 24.83 25.80 -3.20
N VAL A 25 24.73 25.00 -2.14
CA VAL A 25 24.67 23.54 -2.22
C VAL A 25 23.37 23.09 -2.90
N SER A 26 22.24 23.74 -2.60
CA SER A 26 20.95 23.44 -3.22
C SER A 26 20.92 23.76 -4.72
N GLN A 27 21.52 24.88 -5.16
CA GLN A 27 21.58 25.21 -6.57
C GLN A 27 22.56 24.31 -7.37
N LYS A 28 23.70 23.95 -6.80
CA LYS A 28 24.65 23.03 -7.44
C LYS A 28 24.11 21.61 -7.57
N THR A 29 23.37 21.12 -6.57
CA THR A 29 22.72 19.80 -6.62
C THR A 29 21.58 19.76 -7.62
N LYS A 30 20.79 20.83 -7.75
CA LYS A 30 19.72 20.94 -8.76
C LYS A 30 20.26 20.89 -10.18
N GLY A 31 21.31 21.66 -10.48
CA GLY A 31 21.99 21.63 -11.79
C GLY A 31 22.65 20.29 -12.12
N ALA A 32 23.25 19.59 -11.14
CA ALA A 32 23.81 18.26 -11.32
C ALA A 32 22.72 17.20 -11.58
N PHE A 33 21.54 17.32 -10.95
CA PHE A 33 20.41 16.43 -11.17
C PHE A 33 19.79 16.60 -12.57
N GLU A 34 19.61 17.84 -13.02
CA GLU A 34 19.11 18.15 -14.37
C GLU A 34 20.06 17.67 -15.47
N ASN A 35 21.38 17.86 -15.28
CA ASN A 35 22.40 17.37 -16.21
C ASN A 35 22.49 15.83 -16.24
N SER A 36 22.35 15.16 -15.09
CA SER A 36 22.32 13.69 -15.03
C SER A 36 21.07 13.10 -15.68
N ALA A 37 19.90 13.73 -15.49
CA ALA A 37 18.66 13.32 -16.14
C ALA A 37 18.70 13.50 -17.66
N SER A 38 19.32 14.59 -18.16
CA SER A 38 19.49 14.83 -19.59
C SER A 38 20.52 13.87 -20.22
N TYR A 39 21.58 13.54 -19.48
CA TYR A 39 22.62 12.56 -19.92
C TYR A 39 22.05 11.15 -20.01
N LEU A 40 21.26 10.71 -19.02
CA LEU A 40 20.58 9.40 -19.03
C LEU A 40 19.54 9.30 -20.15
N LYS A 41 18.82 10.40 -20.42
CA LYS A 41 17.84 10.49 -21.51
C LYS A 41 18.50 10.41 -22.88
N ASN A 42 19.69 10.98 -23.04
CA ASN A 42 20.45 11.00 -24.30
C ASN A 42 21.28 9.72 -24.52
N SER A 43 21.91 9.17 -23.46
CA SER A 43 22.66 7.91 -23.54
C SER A 43 21.74 6.71 -23.74
N GLY A 44 20.55 6.67 -23.09
CA GLY A 44 19.53 5.66 -23.34
C GLY A 44 19.05 5.66 -24.80
N LYS A 45 18.79 6.84 -25.38
CA LYS A 45 18.43 6.97 -26.80
C LYS A 45 19.55 6.54 -27.77
N LYS A 46 20.81 6.79 -27.41
CA LYS A 46 21.97 6.45 -28.24
C LYS A 46 22.26 4.93 -28.21
N ALA A 47 22.16 4.30 -27.03
CA ALA A 47 22.28 2.85 -26.87
C ALA A 47 21.14 2.09 -27.58
N TYR A 48 19.90 2.62 -27.48
CA TYR A 48 18.75 2.07 -28.16
C TYR A 48 18.85 2.18 -29.69
N LYS A 49 19.34 3.34 -30.24
CA LYS A 49 19.56 3.48 -31.69
C LYS A 49 20.64 2.56 -32.22
N SER A 50 21.71 2.28 -31.47
CA SER A 50 22.78 1.38 -31.91
C SER A 50 22.39 -0.08 -31.92
N SER A 51 21.57 -0.54 -30.93
CA SER A 51 21.05 -1.90 -30.91
C SER A 51 19.99 -2.16 -32.00
N LYS A 52 19.21 -1.14 -32.38
CA LYS A 52 18.24 -1.20 -33.48
C LYS A 52 18.90 -1.47 -34.83
N ARG A 53 20.12 -0.95 -35.03
CA ARG A 53 20.90 -1.10 -36.31
C ARG A 53 21.52 -2.50 -36.48
N VAL A 54 21.69 -3.24 -35.38
CA VAL A 54 22.33 -4.56 -35.36
C VAL A 54 21.30 -5.72 -35.52
N LEU A 55 20.03 -5.53 -35.13
CA LEU A 55 19.05 -6.61 -35.06
C LEU A 55 17.95 -6.57 -36.13
N GLY A 56 17.89 -5.56 -37.00
CA GLY A 56 16.98 -5.52 -38.15
C GLY A 56 15.47 -5.48 -37.79
N PHE A 57 15.11 -5.29 -36.52
CA PHE A 57 13.71 -5.18 -36.09
C PHE A 57 13.23 -3.74 -36.15
N GLU A 58 12.43 -3.40 -37.15
CA GLU A 58 11.67 -2.16 -37.26
C GLU A 58 10.27 -2.29 -36.63
N GLU A 59 10.17 -2.67 -35.40
CA GLU A 59 8.94 -2.39 -34.65
C GLU A 59 9.11 -1.09 -33.86
N ASP A 60 8.21 -0.15 -34.10
CA ASP A 60 8.14 1.13 -33.39
C ASP A 60 7.63 0.92 -31.96
N VAL A 61 8.52 0.44 -31.08
CA VAL A 61 8.26 0.21 -29.64
C VAL A 61 7.74 1.47 -28.93
N SER A 62 7.91 2.65 -29.55
CA SER A 62 7.39 3.91 -28.99
C SER A 62 5.85 4.01 -29.04
N LYS A 63 5.19 3.19 -29.87
CA LYS A 63 3.73 3.22 -30.04
C LYS A 63 2.96 2.29 -29.10
N THR A 64 3.62 1.41 -28.35
CA THR A 64 2.96 0.33 -27.60
C THR A 64 2.93 0.48 -26.09
N LEU A 65 3.80 1.28 -25.49
CA LEU A 65 3.78 1.49 -24.04
C LEU A 65 2.80 2.60 -23.67
N LYS A 66 1.63 2.21 -23.17
CA LYS A 66 0.70 3.17 -22.54
C LYS A 66 1.40 3.79 -21.33
N PRO A 67 1.35 5.13 -21.16
CA PRO A 67 1.90 5.75 -19.97
C PRO A 67 1.15 5.26 -18.73
N MET A 68 1.83 5.17 -17.61
CA MET A 68 1.17 4.97 -16.32
C MET A 68 0.15 6.07 -16.09
N SER A 69 -1.00 5.72 -15.56
CA SER A 69 -2.07 6.68 -15.31
C SER A 69 -2.83 6.38 -14.02
N VAL A 70 -3.36 7.42 -13.40
CA VAL A 70 -4.34 7.30 -12.31
C VAL A 70 -5.56 8.14 -12.71
N SER A 71 -6.72 7.51 -12.77
CA SER A 71 -8.00 8.18 -12.98
C SER A 71 -8.82 8.17 -11.68
N LYS A 72 -9.63 9.23 -11.49
CA LYS A 72 -10.58 9.36 -10.38
C LYS A 72 -11.99 9.49 -10.94
N ARG A 73 -12.95 8.76 -10.37
CA ARG A 73 -14.39 8.95 -10.65
C ARG A 73 -15.23 8.67 -9.40
N LYS A 74 -16.46 9.13 -9.39
CA LYS A 74 -17.42 8.73 -8.36
C LYS A 74 -17.64 7.21 -8.45
N PHE A 75 -17.63 6.55 -7.29
CA PHE A 75 -17.99 5.14 -7.16
C PHE A 75 -19.46 5.02 -6.76
N ASP A 76 -19.82 5.55 -5.58
CA ASP A 76 -21.15 5.42 -4.98
C ASP A 76 -21.35 6.49 -3.90
N VAL A 77 -22.44 6.40 -3.13
CA VAL A 77 -22.75 7.32 -2.03
C VAL A 77 -23.11 6.47 -0.79
N LEU A 78 -22.51 6.82 0.36
CA LEU A 78 -22.85 6.22 1.65
C LEU A 78 -24.28 6.57 2.08
N PRO A 79 -24.89 5.82 3.01
CA PRO A 79 -26.24 6.11 3.52
C PRO A 79 -26.41 7.53 4.11
N ASP A 80 -25.32 8.14 4.61
CA ASP A 80 -25.31 9.50 5.14
C ASP A 80 -25.15 10.59 4.07
N GLY A 81 -25.12 10.21 2.79
CA GLY A 81 -24.93 11.13 1.67
C GLY A 81 -23.47 11.40 1.30
N THR A 82 -22.50 10.86 2.04
CA THR A 82 -21.07 11.06 1.74
C THR A 82 -20.68 10.35 0.44
N GLN A 83 -20.09 11.09 -0.50
CA GLN A 83 -19.60 10.53 -1.76
C GLN A 83 -18.35 9.69 -1.54
N VAL A 84 -18.34 8.49 -2.10
CA VAL A 84 -17.16 7.62 -2.22
C VAL A 84 -16.63 7.66 -3.66
N ASN A 85 -15.32 7.79 -3.79
CA ASN A 85 -14.65 7.81 -5.09
C ASN A 85 -13.81 6.55 -5.27
N ILE A 86 -13.64 6.17 -6.55
CA ILE A 86 -12.71 5.12 -6.98
C ILE A 86 -11.56 5.75 -7.76
N TYR A 87 -10.37 5.26 -7.46
CA TYR A 87 -9.11 5.63 -8.11
C TYR A 87 -8.59 4.40 -8.85
N VAL A 88 -8.43 4.49 -10.17
CA VAL A 88 -7.93 3.37 -10.99
C VAL A 88 -6.53 3.70 -11.46
N MET A 89 -5.56 2.96 -10.98
CA MET A 89 -4.17 3.00 -11.40
C MET A 89 -3.97 1.99 -12.52
N THR A 90 -3.29 2.38 -13.58
CA THR A 90 -2.94 1.49 -14.70
C THR A 90 -1.46 1.67 -15.04
N ASN A 91 -0.69 0.58 -15.09
CA ASN A 91 0.70 0.63 -15.48
C ASN A 91 0.89 0.42 -17.00
N ALA A 92 2.11 0.54 -17.48
CA ALA A 92 2.44 0.40 -18.90
C ALA A 92 2.11 -1.00 -19.47
N ASN A 93 2.09 -2.02 -18.62
CA ASN A 93 1.80 -3.40 -18.99
C ASN A 93 0.29 -3.74 -18.96
N GLY A 94 -0.55 -2.77 -18.59
CA GLY A 94 -2.00 -2.95 -18.51
C GLY A 94 -2.51 -3.51 -17.17
N MET A 95 -1.63 -3.80 -16.20
CA MET A 95 -2.08 -4.13 -14.85
C MET A 95 -2.85 -2.96 -14.26
N GLN A 96 -3.96 -3.26 -13.60
CA GLN A 96 -4.83 -2.26 -12.97
C GLN A 96 -5.05 -2.55 -11.49
N VAL A 97 -5.07 -1.48 -10.70
CA VAL A 97 -5.46 -1.51 -9.28
C VAL A 97 -6.52 -0.44 -9.05
N SER A 98 -7.68 -0.87 -8.56
CA SER A 98 -8.80 0.02 -8.21
C SER A 98 -8.88 0.20 -6.70
N LEU A 99 -8.86 1.45 -6.25
CA LEU A 99 -8.87 1.82 -4.83
C LEU A 99 -10.09 2.67 -4.51
N LEU A 100 -10.75 2.45 -3.37
CA LEU A 100 -11.81 3.30 -2.84
C LEU A 100 -11.26 4.21 -1.75
N ASP A 101 -11.75 5.45 -1.65
CA ASP A 101 -11.44 6.32 -0.51
C ASP A 101 -12.19 5.92 0.77
N TYR A 102 -13.22 5.10 0.70
CA TYR A 102 -13.81 4.43 1.87
C TYR A 102 -12.91 3.28 2.31
N GLY A 103 -12.39 3.35 3.53
CA GLY A 103 -11.46 2.38 4.09
C GLY A 103 -10.07 2.33 3.44
N GLY A 104 -9.76 3.20 2.47
CA GLY A 104 -8.55 3.08 1.65
C GLY A 104 -8.48 1.72 0.94
N THR A 105 -9.63 1.21 0.50
CA THR A 105 -9.86 -0.18 0.11
C THR A 105 -9.30 -0.51 -1.26
N VAL A 106 -8.50 -1.57 -1.35
CA VAL A 106 -8.19 -2.23 -2.63
C VAL A 106 -9.42 -3.01 -3.08
N LYS A 107 -10.13 -2.48 -4.08
CA LYS A 107 -11.35 -3.08 -4.62
C LYS A 107 -11.05 -4.15 -5.67
N GLU A 108 -10.07 -3.88 -6.53
CA GLU A 108 -9.71 -4.77 -7.63
C GLU A 108 -8.20 -4.73 -7.85
N ILE A 109 -7.64 -5.90 -8.19
CA ILE A 109 -6.28 -6.07 -8.72
C ILE A 109 -6.40 -6.92 -9.97
N ARG A 110 -6.35 -6.28 -11.15
CA ARG A 110 -6.44 -6.96 -12.44
C ARG A 110 -5.05 -7.21 -12.97
N VAL A 111 -4.69 -8.46 -13.07
CA VAL A 111 -3.38 -8.92 -13.54
C VAL A 111 -3.54 -9.87 -14.73
N PRO A 112 -2.56 -9.90 -15.67
CA PRO A 112 -2.58 -10.90 -16.74
C PRO A 112 -2.14 -12.26 -16.20
N ASP A 113 -2.74 -13.30 -16.73
CA ASP A 113 -2.26 -14.67 -16.60
C ASP A 113 -1.09 -14.94 -17.57
N ARG A 114 -0.62 -16.20 -17.62
CA ARG A 114 0.46 -16.63 -18.53
C ARG A 114 0.10 -16.51 -20.02
N ASN A 115 -1.18 -16.41 -20.36
CA ASN A 115 -1.68 -16.27 -21.73
C ASN A 115 -1.94 -14.78 -22.07
N GLY A 116 -1.77 -13.86 -21.10
CA GLY A 116 -2.07 -12.43 -21.25
C GLY A 116 -3.52 -12.06 -20.97
N GLU A 117 -4.36 -13.00 -20.50
CA GLU A 117 -5.75 -12.73 -20.15
C GLU A 117 -5.84 -12.08 -18.76
N PHE A 118 -6.57 -10.96 -18.67
CA PHE A 118 -6.68 -10.19 -17.43
C PHE A 118 -7.85 -10.63 -16.57
N ALA A 119 -7.58 -11.00 -15.32
CA ALA A 119 -8.58 -11.28 -14.31
C ALA A 119 -8.39 -10.42 -13.05
N ASN A 120 -9.48 -10.11 -12.34
CA ASN A 120 -9.41 -9.56 -10.99
C ASN A 120 -9.10 -10.69 -10.00
N VAL A 121 -8.01 -10.56 -9.26
CA VAL A 121 -7.58 -11.57 -8.25
C VAL A 121 -7.87 -11.15 -6.81
N SER A 122 -8.51 -9.98 -6.60
CA SER A 122 -8.87 -9.45 -5.29
C SER A 122 -10.38 -9.55 -5.08
N LEU A 123 -10.81 -10.04 -3.92
CA LEU A 123 -12.24 -10.08 -3.58
C LEU A 123 -12.74 -8.68 -3.20
N GLY A 124 -13.94 -8.34 -3.65
CA GLY A 124 -14.57 -7.05 -3.40
C GLY A 124 -16.08 -7.06 -3.68
N PHE A 125 -16.70 -5.90 -3.56
CA PHE A 125 -18.12 -5.69 -3.84
C PHE A 125 -18.32 -4.65 -4.94
N SER A 126 -19.46 -4.73 -5.62
CA SER A 126 -19.84 -3.78 -6.67
C SER A 126 -20.52 -2.52 -6.12
N LYS A 127 -21.05 -2.56 -4.89
CA LYS A 127 -21.79 -1.47 -4.24
C LYS A 127 -21.17 -1.10 -2.90
N ILE A 128 -21.24 0.18 -2.54
CA ILE A 128 -20.71 0.66 -1.26
C ILE A 128 -21.45 0.10 -0.05
N ASN A 129 -22.77 -0.10 -0.15
CA ASN A 129 -23.57 -0.65 0.94
C ASN A 129 -23.11 -2.06 1.34
N ASP A 130 -22.64 -2.87 0.39
CA ASP A 130 -22.12 -4.19 0.72
C ASP A 130 -20.81 -4.11 1.49
N TYR A 131 -19.96 -3.08 1.21
CA TYR A 131 -18.77 -2.80 2.05
C TYR A 131 -19.15 -2.35 3.46
N VAL A 132 -20.21 -1.55 3.60
CA VAL A 132 -20.68 -1.06 4.91
C VAL A 132 -21.27 -2.18 5.74
N GLU A 133 -22.11 -3.04 5.15
CA GLU A 133 -22.96 -4.00 5.85
C GLU A 133 -22.37 -5.40 5.95
N LYS A 134 -21.59 -5.85 4.93
CA LYS A 134 -21.24 -7.27 4.76
C LYS A 134 -19.74 -7.52 4.70
N SER A 135 -18.89 -6.48 4.55
CA SER A 135 -17.48 -6.68 4.32
C SER A 135 -16.77 -7.30 5.52
N PRO A 136 -16.12 -8.45 5.35
CA PRO A 136 -15.19 -8.99 6.34
C PRO A 136 -13.80 -8.32 6.18
N TYR A 137 -13.77 -6.99 6.08
CA TYR A 137 -12.57 -6.18 5.86
C TYR A 137 -11.94 -6.28 4.46
N PHE A 138 -12.69 -6.64 3.42
CA PHE A 138 -12.14 -6.78 2.07
C PHE A 138 -11.31 -5.57 1.64
N GLY A 139 -10.01 -5.79 1.39
CA GLY A 139 -9.08 -4.85 0.81
C GLY A 139 -8.78 -3.58 1.61
N CYS A 140 -9.39 -3.38 2.79
CA CYS A 140 -9.30 -2.14 3.53
C CYS A 140 -7.94 -1.94 4.24
N ILE A 141 -7.66 -0.69 4.62
CA ILE A 141 -6.65 -0.37 5.62
C ILE A 141 -7.24 -0.66 7.00
N THR A 142 -6.69 -1.62 7.73
CA THR A 142 -7.05 -1.87 9.12
C THR A 142 -6.18 -1.05 10.06
N GLY A 143 -6.79 -0.51 11.09
CA GLY A 143 -6.16 0.34 12.09
C GLY A 143 -7.23 0.92 13.05
N ARG A 144 -6.81 1.52 14.19
CA ARG A 144 -5.43 1.89 14.55
C ARG A 144 -4.51 0.69 14.82
N TYR A 145 -5.07 -0.44 15.31
CA TYR A 145 -4.31 -1.66 15.60
C TYR A 145 -4.94 -2.85 14.87
N ALA A 146 -4.25 -3.35 13.86
CA ALA A 146 -4.66 -4.52 13.09
C ALA A 146 -4.50 -5.80 13.91
N ASN A 147 -5.38 -6.79 13.64
CA ASN A 147 -5.54 -8.01 14.39
C ASN A 147 -6.08 -7.76 15.81
N ARG A 148 -5.81 -8.62 16.78
CA ARG A 148 -6.50 -8.65 18.07
C ARG A 148 -5.69 -8.07 19.22
N ILE A 149 -6.43 -7.47 20.18
CA ILE A 149 -5.94 -7.14 21.52
C ILE A 149 -6.78 -7.96 22.51
N ALA A 150 -6.15 -8.82 23.27
CA ALA A 150 -6.78 -9.71 24.21
C ALA A 150 -7.59 -8.95 25.25
N GLY A 151 -8.87 -9.33 25.43
CA GLY A 151 -9.78 -8.67 26.35
C GLY A 151 -10.06 -7.19 26.03
N GLY A 152 -9.56 -6.68 24.87
CA GLY A 152 -9.59 -5.26 24.55
C GLY A 152 -8.75 -4.39 25.48
N LYS A 153 -7.73 -4.96 26.14
CA LYS A 153 -6.93 -4.25 27.16
C LYS A 153 -5.46 -4.21 26.81
N PHE A 154 -4.83 -3.07 27.07
CA PHE A 154 -3.38 -2.93 27.06
C PHE A 154 -2.93 -1.89 28.10
N SER A 155 -1.69 -2.00 28.54
CA SER A 155 -1.05 -1.00 29.40
C SER A 155 0.05 -0.30 28.62
N LEU A 156 0.12 1.04 28.74
CA LEU A 156 1.12 1.87 28.11
C LEU A 156 1.53 2.98 29.08
N ASP A 157 2.83 3.11 29.36
CA ASP A 157 3.39 4.09 30.28
C ASP A 157 2.75 4.10 31.67
N GLY A 158 2.33 2.91 32.16
CA GLY A 158 1.72 2.71 33.47
C GLY A 158 0.20 2.97 33.53
N GLU A 159 -0.43 3.41 32.44
CA GLU A 159 -1.88 3.55 32.32
C GLU A 159 -2.50 2.34 31.65
N GLU A 160 -3.67 1.89 32.13
CA GLU A 160 -4.47 0.84 31.51
C GLU A 160 -5.52 1.46 30.57
N TYR A 161 -5.61 0.94 29.36
CA TYR A 161 -6.58 1.32 28.34
C TYR A 161 -7.55 0.17 28.10
N GLN A 162 -8.86 0.47 28.12
CA GLN A 162 -9.92 -0.48 27.79
C GLN A 162 -10.55 -0.08 26.46
N LEU A 163 -10.49 -0.98 25.49
CA LEU A 163 -11.08 -0.85 24.17
C LEU A 163 -12.37 -1.67 24.06
N ALA A 164 -13.22 -1.37 23.08
CA ALA A 164 -14.40 -2.16 22.78
C ALA A 164 -14.01 -3.60 22.36
N THR A 165 -14.74 -4.59 22.85
CA THR A 165 -14.61 -5.99 22.43
C THR A 165 -15.59 -6.27 21.30
N ASN A 166 -15.15 -6.01 20.06
CA ASN A 166 -15.96 -6.12 18.85
C ASN A 166 -15.80 -7.49 18.13
N ASN A 167 -15.06 -8.43 18.74
CA ASN A 167 -14.87 -9.79 18.22
C ASN A 167 -14.81 -10.81 19.37
N GLY A 168 -15.99 -11.23 19.85
CA GLY A 168 -16.11 -12.06 21.05
C GLY A 168 -15.49 -11.36 22.26
N PRO A 169 -14.55 -12.00 22.99
CA PRO A 169 -13.91 -11.38 24.16
C PRO A 169 -12.82 -10.35 23.78
N ASN A 170 -12.46 -10.22 22.50
CA ASN A 170 -11.30 -9.47 22.07
C ASN A 170 -11.67 -8.21 21.27
N HIS A 171 -10.77 -7.24 21.25
CA HIS A 171 -10.79 -6.14 20.29
C HIS A 171 -10.17 -6.60 18.97
N LEU A 172 -10.74 -6.18 17.83
CA LEU A 172 -10.27 -6.56 16.50
C LEU A 172 -10.18 -5.35 15.57
N HIS A 173 -9.09 -5.25 14.83
CA HIS A 173 -8.90 -4.38 13.67
C HIS A 173 -9.21 -2.90 13.90
N GLY A 174 -8.95 -2.39 15.12
CA GLY A 174 -9.12 -0.98 15.45
C GLY A 174 -10.51 -0.60 15.97
N GLY A 175 -11.41 -1.59 16.19
CA GLY A 175 -12.64 -1.39 16.91
C GLY A 175 -13.93 -1.46 16.10
N VAL A 176 -15.00 -0.94 16.67
CA VAL A 176 -16.35 -0.95 16.07
C VAL A 176 -16.39 -0.08 14.81
N LYS A 177 -15.75 1.09 14.87
CA LYS A 177 -15.60 2.01 13.74
C LYS A 177 -14.10 2.27 13.47
N GLY A 178 -13.39 1.21 13.08
CA GLY A 178 -11.97 1.29 12.72
C GLY A 178 -11.70 2.03 11.41
N PHE A 179 -10.46 2.05 11.00
CA PHE A 179 -9.97 2.77 9.81
C PHE A 179 -10.65 2.35 8.51
N ASP A 180 -11.15 1.13 8.45
CA ASP A 180 -11.93 0.55 7.36
C ASP A 180 -13.29 1.23 7.12
N LYS A 181 -13.84 1.93 8.13
CA LYS A 181 -15.18 2.54 8.09
C LYS A 181 -15.17 4.07 7.95
N HIS A 182 -14.07 4.63 7.44
CA HIS A 182 -13.93 6.06 7.21
C HIS A 182 -13.64 6.37 5.74
N VAL A 183 -14.17 7.50 5.26
CA VAL A 183 -13.72 8.07 3.97
C VAL A 183 -12.42 8.83 4.23
N TRP A 184 -11.35 8.42 3.57
CA TRP A 184 -10.03 9.01 3.70
C TRP A 184 -9.85 10.19 2.76
N LYS A 185 -9.16 11.22 3.22
CA LYS A 185 -8.69 12.29 2.32
C LYS A 185 -7.66 11.70 1.35
N THR A 186 -7.90 11.89 0.04
CA THR A 186 -7.11 11.22 -1.00
C THR A 186 -6.49 12.22 -1.97
N LYS A 187 -5.22 12.01 -2.30
CA LYS A 187 -4.48 12.76 -3.33
C LYS A 187 -3.81 11.78 -4.30
N ILE A 188 -3.91 12.07 -5.61
CA ILE A 188 -3.05 11.44 -6.63
C ILE A 188 -1.68 12.11 -6.54
N SER A 189 -0.59 11.33 -6.59
CA SER A 189 0.77 11.88 -6.59
C SER A 189 1.02 12.78 -7.81
N ASP A 190 1.92 13.73 -7.66
CA ASP A 190 2.18 14.74 -8.71
C ASP A 190 2.74 14.10 -10.00
N ILE A 191 3.37 12.92 -9.90
CA ILE A 191 3.85 12.13 -11.05
C ILE A 191 2.82 11.13 -11.57
N GLY A 192 1.60 11.08 -10.99
CA GLY A 192 0.49 10.25 -11.47
C GLY A 192 0.67 8.73 -11.35
N THR A 193 1.57 8.26 -10.46
CA THR A 193 1.90 6.82 -10.30
C THR A 193 1.45 6.23 -8.98
N ALA A 194 0.94 7.06 -8.07
CA ALA A 194 0.53 6.65 -6.74
C ALA A 194 -0.75 7.36 -6.28
N VAL A 195 -1.46 6.72 -5.36
CA VAL A 195 -2.61 7.27 -4.64
C VAL A 195 -2.27 7.33 -3.16
N VAL A 196 -2.40 8.50 -2.56
CA VAL A 196 -2.08 8.78 -1.16
C VAL A 196 -3.37 8.99 -0.39
N PHE A 197 -3.64 8.11 0.57
CA PHE A 197 -4.71 8.24 1.54
C PHE A 197 -4.18 8.84 2.83
N SER A 198 -4.90 9.79 3.41
CA SER A 198 -4.52 10.40 4.68
C SER A 198 -5.74 10.63 5.56
N ARG A 199 -5.56 10.40 6.86
CA ARG A 199 -6.55 10.74 7.88
C ARG A 199 -5.88 11.10 9.20
N LYS A 200 -6.57 11.90 10.00
CA LYS A 200 -6.27 12.11 11.41
C LYS A 200 -7.25 11.28 12.24
N SER A 201 -6.72 10.43 13.10
CA SER A 201 -7.48 9.71 14.12
C SER A 201 -7.33 10.49 15.42
N PRO A 202 -8.39 11.12 15.97
CA PRO A 202 -8.29 11.96 17.15
C PRO A 202 -7.98 11.15 18.42
N ASP A 203 -7.43 11.82 19.43
CA ASP A 203 -7.24 11.24 20.77
C ASP A 203 -8.55 10.67 21.29
N GLY A 204 -8.52 9.45 21.81
CA GLY A 204 -9.69 8.72 22.31
C GLY A 204 -10.56 8.01 21.25
N GLU A 205 -10.24 8.12 19.95
CA GLU A 205 -10.97 7.36 18.92
C GLU A 205 -10.83 5.86 19.18
N GLU A 206 -11.99 5.14 19.26
CA GLU A 206 -12.08 3.72 19.63
C GLU A 206 -11.34 3.36 20.93
N GLY A 207 -11.07 4.35 21.81
CA GLY A 207 -10.38 4.19 23.09
C GLY A 207 -8.86 4.33 23.03
N TYR A 208 -8.28 4.56 21.86
CA TYR A 208 -6.83 4.70 21.72
C TYR A 208 -6.33 6.11 22.11
N PRO A 209 -5.22 6.21 22.87
CA PRO A 209 -4.65 7.52 23.25
C PRO A 209 -3.93 8.20 22.08
N GLY A 210 -3.88 9.53 22.15
CA GLY A 210 -3.14 10.40 21.24
C GLY A 210 -3.81 10.66 19.89
N ASN A 211 -3.57 11.84 19.34
CA ASN A 211 -3.90 12.15 17.96
C ASN A 211 -2.91 11.44 17.04
N LEU A 212 -3.41 10.70 16.06
CA LEU A 212 -2.59 9.99 15.08
C LEU A 212 -2.84 10.56 13.68
N ASP A 213 -1.83 11.17 13.07
CA ASP A 213 -1.83 11.50 11.65
C ASP A 213 -1.29 10.29 10.87
N CYS A 214 -2.14 9.71 10.02
CA CYS A 214 -1.83 8.51 9.25
C CYS A 214 -1.86 8.78 7.74
N LYS A 215 -0.86 8.26 7.03
CA LYS A 215 -0.75 8.32 5.57
C LYS A 215 -0.41 6.93 5.04
N VAL A 216 -1.19 6.48 4.04
CA VAL A 216 -0.94 5.23 3.31
C VAL A 216 -0.82 5.55 1.83
N THR A 217 0.27 5.12 1.22
CA THR A 217 0.57 5.37 -0.20
C THR A 217 0.56 4.04 -0.95
N TYR A 218 -0.32 3.94 -1.94
CA TYR A 218 -0.32 2.85 -2.90
C TYR A 218 0.40 3.29 -4.16
N THR A 219 1.43 2.55 -4.56
CA THR A 219 2.21 2.80 -5.79
C THR A 219 2.16 1.57 -6.68
N LEU A 220 1.68 1.73 -7.90
CA LEU A 220 1.76 0.69 -8.92
C LEU A 220 3.02 0.92 -9.76
N THR A 221 3.85 -0.11 -9.96
CA THR A 221 5.07 -0.02 -10.77
C THR A 221 4.88 -0.66 -12.15
N ASN A 222 5.79 -0.37 -13.08
CA ASN A 222 5.82 -1.02 -14.38
C ASN A 222 6.33 -2.48 -14.31
N ASP A 223 6.88 -2.88 -13.17
CA ASP A 223 7.28 -4.28 -12.92
C ASP A 223 6.12 -5.11 -12.32
N ASN A 224 4.87 -4.60 -12.43
CA ASN A 224 3.67 -5.20 -11.88
C ASN A 224 3.70 -5.39 -10.35
N GLU A 225 4.35 -4.50 -9.62
CA GLU A 225 4.34 -4.47 -8.16
C GLU A 225 3.31 -3.46 -7.65
N LEU A 226 2.50 -3.85 -6.69
CA LEU A 226 1.72 -2.94 -5.86
C LEU A 226 2.44 -2.74 -4.52
N LYS A 227 3.02 -1.56 -4.33
CA LYS A 227 3.69 -1.16 -3.07
C LYS A 227 2.72 -0.42 -2.19
N VAL A 228 2.73 -0.75 -0.89
CA VAL A 228 1.92 -0.09 0.12
C VAL A 228 2.83 0.43 1.23
N ASP A 229 2.97 1.75 1.31
CA ASP A 229 3.81 2.42 2.29
C ASP A 229 2.95 3.07 3.36
N TYR A 230 3.29 2.85 4.63
CA TYR A 230 2.60 3.39 5.79
C TYR A 230 3.49 4.37 6.53
N VAL A 231 2.95 5.56 6.80
CA VAL A 231 3.61 6.58 7.63
C VAL A 231 2.60 7.08 8.67
N ALA A 232 3.02 7.12 9.92
CA ALA A 232 2.18 7.64 10.99
C ALA A 232 3.01 8.49 11.95
N SER A 233 2.40 9.53 12.51
CA SER A 233 2.95 10.35 13.58
C SER A 233 1.89 10.66 14.62
N THR A 234 2.30 10.76 15.87
CA THR A 234 1.40 11.00 17.01
C THR A 234 1.98 12.04 17.93
N ASP A 235 1.11 12.73 18.66
CA ASP A 235 1.47 13.70 19.72
C ASP A 235 1.53 13.08 21.12
N LYS A 236 1.13 11.81 21.28
CA LYS A 236 1.12 11.07 22.55
C LYS A 236 1.48 9.62 22.30
N ALA A 237 2.07 8.95 23.27
CA ALA A 237 2.31 7.50 23.16
C ALA A 237 1.02 6.75 22.84
N THR A 238 1.07 5.84 21.87
CA THR A 238 -0.07 5.03 21.44
C THR A 238 0.42 3.71 20.84
N VAL A 239 -0.49 2.73 20.75
CA VAL A 239 -0.22 1.48 20.04
C VAL A 239 -0.68 1.60 18.60
N ILE A 240 0.16 1.13 17.66
CA ILE A 240 -0.13 1.18 16.23
C ILE A 240 0.31 -0.11 15.54
N ASN A 241 -0.56 -0.64 14.71
CA ASN A 241 -0.27 -1.72 13.77
C ASN A 241 -1.19 -1.56 12.55
N LEU A 242 -0.64 -1.20 11.40
CA LEU A 242 -1.42 -0.96 10.18
C LEU A 242 -1.15 -2.07 9.17
N THR A 243 -2.19 -2.49 8.46
CA THR A 243 -2.07 -3.44 7.35
C THR A 243 -3.13 -3.20 6.29
N ASN A 244 -2.91 -3.77 5.09
CA ASN A 244 -3.94 -3.94 4.08
C ASN A 244 -4.56 -5.34 4.24
N HIS A 245 -5.88 -5.43 4.11
CA HIS A 245 -6.65 -6.65 4.34
C HIS A 245 -7.23 -7.25 3.04
N THR A 246 -6.45 -7.25 1.96
CA THR A 246 -6.89 -7.84 0.69
C THR A 246 -7.01 -9.36 0.81
N TYR A 247 -8.12 -9.91 0.32
CA TYR A 247 -8.34 -11.33 0.13
C TYR A 247 -8.09 -11.68 -1.32
N PHE A 248 -7.31 -12.73 -1.58
CA PHE A 248 -6.92 -13.13 -2.93
C PHE A 248 -7.57 -14.43 -3.38
N ASN A 249 -8.00 -14.46 -4.63
CA ASN A 249 -8.26 -15.68 -5.39
C ASN A 249 -7.50 -15.59 -6.72
N LEU A 250 -6.42 -16.34 -6.85
CA LEU A 250 -5.56 -16.30 -8.06
C LEU A 250 -6.23 -16.92 -9.29
N ALA A 251 -7.32 -17.70 -9.12
CA ALA A 251 -8.16 -18.15 -10.21
C ALA A 251 -9.12 -17.09 -10.75
N GLY A 252 -9.20 -15.93 -10.08
CA GLY A 252 -10.09 -14.82 -10.37
C GLY A 252 -11.24 -14.70 -9.37
N GLU A 253 -11.69 -13.47 -9.13
CA GLU A 253 -12.84 -13.17 -8.27
C GLU A 253 -14.07 -13.95 -8.73
N GLY A 254 -14.74 -14.66 -7.80
CA GLY A 254 -15.94 -15.45 -8.08
C GLY A 254 -15.68 -16.76 -8.83
N ASN A 255 -14.44 -17.11 -9.12
CA ASN A 255 -14.10 -18.34 -9.84
C ASN A 255 -13.71 -19.47 -8.87
N GLY A 256 -14.72 -20.12 -8.28
CA GLY A 256 -14.54 -21.22 -7.34
C GLY A 256 -13.96 -20.76 -5.99
N ASP A 257 -13.31 -21.69 -5.32
CA ASP A 257 -12.66 -21.48 -4.01
C ASP A 257 -11.13 -21.33 -4.13
N ILE A 258 -10.47 -21.18 -2.99
CA ILE A 258 -9.01 -21.04 -2.91
C ILE A 258 -8.30 -22.29 -2.41
N LEU A 259 -9.02 -23.43 -2.25
CA LEU A 259 -8.47 -24.63 -1.62
C LEU A 259 -7.38 -25.30 -2.45
N GLY A 260 -7.33 -25.02 -3.75
CA GLY A 260 -6.26 -25.47 -4.66
C GLY A 260 -5.03 -24.55 -4.72
N HIS A 261 -4.98 -23.47 -3.90
CA HIS A 261 -3.81 -22.61 -3.87
C HIS A 261 -2.68 -23.25 -3.08
N GLU A 262 -1.45 -23.07 -3.56
CA GLU A 262 -0.24 -23.47 -2.85
C GLU A 262 0.43 -22.23 -2.24
N LEU A 263 0.71 -22.28 -0.93
CA LEU A 263 1.39 -21.22 -0.20
C LEU A 263 2.75 -21.71 0.29
N MET A 264 3.82 -21.14 -0.24
CA MET A 264 5.18 -21.39 0.25
C MET A 264 5.61 -20.29 1.24
N LEU A 265 5.91 -20.66 2.47
CA LEU A 265 6.45 -19.78 3.50
C LEU A 265 7.84 -20.28 3.93
N PRO A 266 8.92 -19.50 3.70
CA PRO A 266 10.28 -19.89 4.11
C PRO A 266 10.50 -19.67 5.61
N GLY A 267 9.62 -20.22 6.44
CA GLY A 267 9.62 -20.09 7.90
C GLY A 267 9.80 -21.46 8.57
N SER A 268 10.61 -21.54 9.64
CA SER A 268 10.75 -22.74 10.46
C SER A 268 9.79 -22.77 11.65
N ARG A 269 9.14 -21.64 11.94
CA ARG A 269 8.22 -21.45 13.07
C ARG A 269 7.05 -20.59 12.67
N PHE A 270 5.94 -20.75 13.38
CA PHE A 270 4.75 -19.90 13.24
C PHE A 270 4.19 -19.55 14.63
N VAL A 271 3.39 -18.50 14.68
CA VAL A 271 2.68 -18.09 15.88
C VAL A 271 1.39 -18.89 15.97
N ALA A 272 1.30 -19.78 16.97
CA ALA A 272 0.07 -20.49 17.30
C ALA A 272 -0.84 -19.59 18.13
N THR A 273 -2.16 -19.85 18.04
CA THR A 273 -3.19 -19.08 18.72
C THR A 273 -4.07 -19.99 19.57
N ASP A 274 -4.75 -19.39 20.55
CA ASP A 274 -5.84 -20.05 21.28
C ASP A 274 -7.13 -20.07 20.45
N SER A 275 -8.20 -20.60 21.04
CA SER A 275 -9.54 -20.68 20.40
C SER A 275 -10.19 -19.32 20.08
N THR A 276 -9.67 -18.24 20.62
CA THR A 276 -10.10 -16.87 20.36
C THR A 276 -9.18 -16.12 19.41
N ASN A 277 -8.22 -16.83 18.79
CA ASN A 277 -7.18 -16.34 17.89
C ASN A 277 -6.19 -15.33 18.55
N ILE A 278 -5.96 -15.46 19.84
CA ILE A 278 -4.89 -14.72 20.54
C ILE A 278 -3.60 -15.54 20.49
N PRO A 279 -2.45 -14.93 20.14
CA PRO A 279 -1.15 -15.58 20.17
C PRO A 279 -0.84 -16.16 21.56
N ASN A 280 -0.52 -17.45 21.60
CA ASN A 280 -0.21 -18.15 22.87
C ASN A 280 1.09 -18.96 22.83
N ALA A 281 1.65 -19.23 21.65
CA ALA A 281 2.89 -19.99 21.51
C ALA A 281 3.63 -19.66 20.20
N ILE A 282 4.90 -20.04 20.15
CA ILE A 282 5.68 -20.11 18.90
C ILE A 282 5.95 -21.60 18.63
N SER A 283 5.32 -22.13 17.61
CA SER A 283 5.39 -23.54 17.22
C SER A 283 6.33 -23.76 16.04
N LYS A 284 6.88 -24.98 15.93
CA LYS A 284 7.67 -25.40 14.76
C LYS A 284 6.73 -25.77 13.61
N VAL A 285 7.12 -25.44 12.38
CA VAL A 285 6.40 -25.86 11.17
C VAL A 285 6.59 -27.37 10.93
N ALA A 286 7.78 -27.93 11.22
CA ALA A 286 8.04 -29.35 11.07
C ALA A 286 7.12 -30.21 11.97
N GLY A 287 6.39 -31.14 11.35
CA GLY A 287 5.42 -32.00 12.03
C GLY A 287 3.99 -31.44 12.10
N THR A 288 3.72 -30.30 11.47
CA THR A 288 2.35 -29.83 11.20
C THR A 288 1.83 -30.48 9.90
N PRO A 289 0.51 -30.77 9.81
CA PRO A 289 -0.08 -31.37 8.59
C PRO A 289 0.08 -30.51 7.34
#